data_f99d6e47a3a3934a7a403ab82be184f1
#
_entry.id   f99d6e47a3a3934a7a403ab82be184f1
#
_cell.length_a   1.000
_cell.length_b   1.000
_cell.length_c   1.000
_cell.angle_alpha   90.00
_cell.angle_beta   90.00
_cell.angle_gamma   90.00
#
_symmetry.space_group_name_H-M   'P 1'
#
loop_
_entity.id
_entity.type
_entity.pdbx_description
1 polymer ?
#
loop_
_entity_poly.entity_id
_entity_poly.type
_entity_poly.pdbx_seq_one_letter_code
_entity_poly.pdbx_strand_id
1 'polypeptide(L)'
;MKKWSRLGMMLVAVLSLLWLGVSPVLAAPAGKPIVIGYVGNVASPGTKPCMDIQKYAVEEINKAGGILGRPVEYVVLDGKGDTSLSVEAARRLIMENKVTFVSIEGRSEICLAAQENSATLSKEYPHILIFNGPMASELTAKIVDSPGKYEFCFRDWDPEPAHYGWLDNYMGKLFKGAVKGKRLAFLWEDLAWTVLWRRGIDYLKLPTWEEVAKQKYGIDVVYSKPVKPRGTMYLPILQEIATQKADMIWFVSSWFTDTESYSKQWADSAAQDIPTVMYGGVAQTHDFWRMTGGKGLGILSSFYEGDYAFTPKTLPFIELGKKLGIPLQIHVHIAYADIYHFKAAIEKAGGTDDMNKLIKAMEDVETIYSLGKMKYETRRIKPYFHSRMLVDPNNPYNMYPGIFMIPMAQFQNDGKISWIISDKGVPVPGGYTPPAQLRAKK
;
A
#
# COMPACT_ATOMS: atom_id res chain seq x y z
N MET A 1 8.10 -71.57 27.70
CA MET A 1 7.38 -70.28 27.43
C MET A 1 8.26 -69.11 27.87
N LYS A 2 8.74 -68.29 27.02
CA LYS A 2 9.48 -67.00 27.18
C LYS A 2 10.80 -66.94 26.34
N LYS A 3 10.68 -67.01 25.03
CA LYS A 3 11.80 -66.66 24.19
C LYS A 3 11.37 -65.92 22.89
N TRP A 4 10.10 -65.48 22.77
CA TRP A 4 9.59 -64.81 21.57
C TRP A 4 9.37 -63.28 21.71
N SER A 5 9.64 -62.70 22.88
CA SER A 5 9.35 -61.26 23.14
C SER A 5 10.50 -60.28 22.79
N ARG A 6 11.72 -60.78 22.55
CA ARG A 6 12.87 -59.87 22.26
C ARG A 6 13.16 -59.65 20.76
N LEU A 7 12.73 -60.58 19.89
CA LEU A 7 12.90 -60.40 18.44
C LEU A 7 11.83 -59.49 17.81
N GLY A 8 10.60 -59.51 18.35
CA GLY A 8 9.50 -58.65 17.90
C GLY A 8 9.69 -57.17 18.23
N MET A 9 10.34 -56.84 19.35
CA MET A 9 10.62 -55.46 19.74
C MET A 9 11.81 -54.82 18.98
N MET A 10 12.77 -55.62 18.48
CA MET A 10 13.86 -55.10 17.63
C MET A 10 13.41 -54.82 16.19
N LEU A 11 12.47 -55.57 15.64
CA LEU A 11 11.94 -55.29 14.28
C LEU A 11 11.02 -54.07 14.26
N VAL A 12 10.26 -53.76 15.29
CA VAL A 12 9.44 -52.55 15.38
C VAL A 12 10.28 -51.31 15.62
N ALA A 13 11.40 -51.40 16.37
CA ALA A 13 12.34 -50.29 16.58
C ALA A 13 13.16 -49.94 15.34
N VAL A 14 13.46 -50.90 14.47
CA VAL A 14 14.19 -50.64 13.21
C VAL A 14 13.28 -50.07 12.12
N LEU A 15 11.99 -50.45 12.11
CA LEU A 15 11.01 -49.84 11.17
C LEU A 15 10.56 -48.46 11.60
N SER A 16 10.61 -48.08 12.89
CA SER A 16 10.32 -46.74 13.33
C SER A 16 11.49 -45.76 13.17
N LEU A 17 12.72 -46.22 13.03
CA LEU A 17 13.90 -45.39 12.75
C LEU A 17 14.11 -45.08 11.27
N LEU A 18 13.43 -45.77 10.37
CA LEU A 18 13.46 -45.49 8.91
C LEU A 18 12.43 -44.43 8.46
N TRP A 19 11.57 -43.94 9.39
CA TRP A 19 10.61 -42.86 9.12
C TRP A 19 11.07 -41.46 9.61
N LEU A 20 12.27 -41.37 10.18
CA LEU A 20 12.85 -40.11 10.60
C LEU A 20 13.87 -39.66 9.55
N GLY A 21 13.43 -38.90 8.55
CA GLY A 21 14.42 -38.09 7.80
C GLY A 21 14.38 -38.09 6.30
N VAL A 22 13.25 -38.32 5.65
CA VAL A 22 13.11 -37.87 4.26
C VAL A 22 12.22 -36.62 4.32
N SER A 23 12.80 -35.46 4.67
CA SER A 23 12.24 -34.20 4.21
C SER A 23 12.13 -34.32 2.68
N PRO A 24 10.96 -34.15 2.09
CA PRO A 24 10.88 -34.12 0.62
C PRO A 24 11.83 -33.03 0.15
N VAL A 25 12.93 -33.41 -0.46
CA VAL A 25 13.75 -32.48 -1.23
C VAL A 25 12.82 -32.03 -2.35
N LEU A 26 12.23 -30.86 -2.21
CA LEU A 26 11.45 -30.26 -3.28
C LEU A 26 12.38 -30.18 -4.50
N ALA A 27 12.00 -30.83 -5.59
CA ALA A 27 12.74 -30.75 -6.81
C ALA A 27 12.89 -29.26 -7.22
N ALA A 28 14.07 -28.89 -7.68
CA ALA A 28 14.28 -27.56 -8.20
C ALA A 28 13.28 -27.29 -9.34
N PRO A 29 12.66 -26.10 -9.39
CA PRO A 29 11.73 -25.77 -10.45
C PRO A 29 12.42 -25.86 -11.82
N ALA A 30 11.73 -26.40 -12.81
CA ALA A 30 12.28 -26.68 -14.15
C ALA A 30 11.33 -26.20 -15.25
N GLY A 31 11.85 -26.03 -16.47
CA GLY A 31 11.07 -25.60 -17.64
C GLY A 31 11.15 -24.08 -17.88
N LYS A 32 10.29 -23.61 -18.79
CA LYS A 32 10.24 -22.19 -19.17
C LYS A 32 9.80 -21.35 -17.97
N PRO A 33 10.55 -20.32 -17.58
CA PRO A 33 10.20 -19.48 -16.43
C PRO A 33 8.87 -18.73 -16.64
N ILE A 34 8.21 -18.41 -15.53
CA ILE A 34 7.14 -17.41 -15.47
C ILE A 34 7.81 -16.09 -15.16
N VAL A 35 7.68 -15.11 -16.06
CA VAL A 35 8.36 -13.83 -15.94
C VAL A 35 7.42 -12.79 -15.34
N ILE A 36 7.85 -12.15 -14.25
CA ILE A 36 7.18 -11.02 -13.60
C ILE A 36 8.05 -9.79 -13.81
N GLY A 37 7.48 -8.75 -14.38
CA GLY A 37 8.16 -7.48 -14.61
C GLY A 37 7.75 -6.41 -13.59
N TYR A 38 8.67 -5.49 -13.29
CA TYR A 38 8.41 -4.33 -12.46
C TYR A 38 9.02 -3.07 -13.08
N VAL A 39 8.25 -2.01 -13.14
CA VAL A 39 8.71 -0.67 -13.54
C VAL A 39 8.47 0.30 -12.40
N GLY A 40 9.50 1.02 -11.99
CA GLY A 40 9.40 2.06 -10.97
C GLY A 40 10.66 2.91 -10.91
N ASN A 41 10.71 3.85 -9.99
CA ASN A 41 11.92 4.63 -9.71
C ASN A 41 12.77 3.87 -8.69
N VAL A 42 13.77 3.13 -9.16
CA VAL A 42 14.61 2.24 -8.35
C VAL A 42 15.41 2.96 -7.25
N ALA A 43 15.60 4.27 -7.36
CA ALA A 43 16.27 5.09 -6.35
C ALA A 43 15.30 5.70 -5.32
N SER A 44 13.98 5.58 -5.53
CA SER A 44 12.99 6.15 -4.64
C SER A 44 12.88 5.37 -3.33
N PRO A 45 12.84 6.05 -2.16
CA PRO A 45 12.58 5.40 -0.87
C PRO A 45 11.23 4.69 -0.79
N GLY A 46 10.26 5.09 -1.62
CA GLY A 46 8.96 4.43 -1.71
C GLY A 46 8.97 3.18 -2.57
N THR A 47 9.68 3.22 -3.71
CA THR A 47 9.71 2.15 -4.71
C THR A 47 10.68 1.02 -4.36
N LYS A 48 11.89 1.38 -3.93
CA LYS A 48 12.95 0.39 -3.67
C LYS A 48 12.52 -0.71 -2.69
N PRO A 49 11.91 -0.41 -1.54
CA PRO A 49 11.43 -1.44 -0.63
C PRO A 49 10.40 -2.40 -1.25
N CYS A 50 9.53 -1.90 -2.14
CA CYS A 50 8.55 -2.72 -2.85
C CYS A 50 9.22 -3.72 -3.80
N MET A 51 10.23 -3.28 -4.56
CA MET A 51 11.02 -4.16 -5.44
C MET A 51 11.79 -5.22 -4.65
N ASP A 52 12.45 -4.81 -3.57
CA ASP A 52 13.26 -5.70 -2.75
C ASP A 52 12.41 -6.80 -2.12
N ILE A 53 11.21 -6.47 -1.62
CA ILE A 53 10.31 -7.47 -1.03
C ILE A 53 9.66 -8.39 -2.07
N GLN A 54 9.37 -7.89 -3.28
CA GLN A 54 8.87 -8.74 -4.38
C GLN A 54 9.95 -9.72 -4.85
N LYS A 55 11.20 -9.25 -4.97
CA LYS A 55 12.33 -10.12 -5.29
C LYS A 55 12.47 -11.23 -4.24
N TYR A 56 12.40 -10.89 -2.97
CA TYR A 56 12.44 -11.85 -1.88
C TYR A 56 11.30 -12.88 -1.98
N ALA A 57 10.05 -12.43 -2.24
CA ALA A 57 8.90 -13.31 -2.42
C ALA A 57 9.10 -14.31 -3.58
N VAL A 58 9.66 -13.84 -4.69
CA VAL A 58 10.00 -14.71 -5.83
C VAL A 58 11.06 -15.74 -5.45
N GLU A 59 12.09 -15.36 -4.70
CA GLU A 59 13.11 -16.29 -4.21
C GLU A 59 12.50 -17.35 -3.26
N GLU A 60 11.58 -16.97 -2.37
CA GLU A 60 10.84 -17.92 -1.51
C GLU A 60 10.04 -18.92 -2.35
N ILE A 61 9.30 -18.45 -3.34
CA ILE A 61 8.51 -19.30 -4.24
C ILE A 61 9.41 -20.27 -4.99
N ASN A 62 10.53 -19.82 -5.52
CA ASN A 62 11.48 -20.68 -6.22
C ASN A 62 12.11 -21.73 -5.30
N LYS A 63 12.44 -21.39 -4.06
CA LYS A 63 12.91 -22.35 -3.03
C LYS A 63 11.85 -23.39 -2.68
N ALA A 64 10.57 -23.01 -2.80
CA ALA A 64 9.44 -23.91 -2.58
C ALA A 64 9.02 -24.73 -3.84
N GLY A 65 9.83 -24.74 -4.91
CA GLY A 65 9.56 -25.50 -6.12
C GLY A 65 8.88 -24.71 -7.26
N GLY A 66 8.86 -23.39 -7.17
CA GLY A 66 8.30 -22.50 -8.20
C GLY A 66 6.78 -22.45 -8.20
N ILE A 67 6.20 -22.08 -9.34
CA ILE A 67 4.75 -22.09 -9.58
C ILE A 67 4.45 -23.20 -10.60
N LEU A 68 3.64 -24.16 -10.23
CA LEU A 68 3.36 -25.36 -11.03
C LEU A 68 4.65 -26.07 -11.51
N GLY A 69 5.68 -26.08 -10.65
CA GLY A 69 6.99 -26.66 -10.96
C GLY A 69 7.87 -25.83 -11.89
N ARG A 70 7.43 -24.64 -12.30
CA ARG A 70 8.19 -23.72 -13.17
C ARG A 70 8.90 -22.66 -12.32
N PRO A 71 10.15 -22.27 -12.67
CA PRO A 71 10.81 -21.16 -12.00
C PRO A 71 10.10 -19.83 -12.28
N VAL A 72 10.21 -18.91 -11.34
CA VAL A 72 9.75 -17.53 -11.49
C VAL A 72 10.97 -16.63 -11.70
N GLU A 73 10.95 -15.83 -12.74
CA GLU A 73 11.95 -14.79 -13.01
C GLU A 73 11.37 -13.41 -12.67
N TYR A 74 12.16 -12.56 -12.02
CA TYR A 74 11.76 -11.21 -11.66
C TYR A 74 12.66 -10.18 -12.34
N VAL A 75 12.10 -9.38 -13.24
CA VAL A 75 12.83 -8.40 -14.05
C VAL A 75 12.40 -7.00 -13.67
N VAL A 76 13.36 -6.15 -13.31
CA VAL A 76 13.11 -4.75 -12.92
C VAL A 76 13.72 -3.82 -13.96
N LEU A 77 12.95 -2.86 -14.44
CA LEU A 77 13.44 -1.76 -15.28
C LEU A 77 13.16 -0.43 -14.61
N ASP A 78 14.16 0.46 -14.65
CA ASP A 78 14.11 1.78 -14.02
C ASP A 78 13.40 2.81 -14.89
N GLY A 79 12.21 3.21 -14.47
CA GLY A 79 11.45 4.31 -15.08
C GLY A 79 11.84 5.70 -14.58
N LYS A 80 12.72 5.80 -13.56
CA LYS A 80 13.23 7.05 -12.96
C LYS A 80 12.12 8.02 -12.49
N GLY A 81 10.88 7.57 -12.36
CA GLY A 81 9.72 8.42 -12.07
C GLY A 81 9.34 9.35 -13.23
N ASP A 82 9.86 9.09 -14.43
CA ASP A 82 9.53 9.79 -15.67
C ASP A 82 8.49 8.98 -16.46
N THR A 83 7.50 9.68 -17.03
CA THR A 83 6.39 9.02 -17.74
C THR A 83 6.87 8.31 -19.01
N SER A 84 7.69 8.95 -19.83
CA SER A 84 8.15 8.39 -21.10
C SER A 84 9.09 7.20 -20.88
N LEU A 85 10.02 7.31 -19.92
CA LEU A 85 10.92 6.22 -19.56
C LEU A 85 10.16 5.03 -18.95
N SER A 86 9.14 5.29 -18.14
CA SER A 86 8.33 4.23 -17.54
C SER A 86 7.48 3.48 -18.58
N VAL A 87 6.90 4.20 -19.54
CA VAL A 87 6.16 3.59 -20.67
C VAL A 87 7.10 2.75 -21.53
N GLU A 88 8.29 3.24 -21.87
CA GLU A 88 9.27 2.49 -22.65
C GLU A 88 9.78 1.26 -21.88
N ALA A 89 10.03 1.38 -20.59
CA ALA A 89 10.40 0.25 -19.74
C ALA A 89 9.31 -0.84 -19.72
N ALA A 90 8.04 -0.45 -19.57
CA ALA A 90 6.91 -1.36 -19.63
C ALA A 90 6.82 -2.06 -21.01
N ARG A 91 6.98 -1.30 -22.10
CA ARG A 91 6.99 -1.83 -23.47
C ARG A 91 8.07 -2.90 -23.64
N ARG A 92 9.27 -2.64 -23.16
CA ARG A 92 10.39 -3.61 -23.23
C ARG A 92 10.11 -4.87 -22.41
N LEU A 93 9.59 -4.74 -21.19
CA LEU A 93 9.17 -5.89 -20.37
C LEU A 93 8.16 -6.76 -21.13
N ILE A 94 7.18 -6.14 -21.78
CA ILE A 94 6.10 -6.85 -22.50
C ILE A 94 6.67 -7.52 -23.76
N MET A 95 7.40 -6.80 -24.60
CA MET A 95 7.80 -7.29 -25.93
C MET A 95 9.07 -8.14 -25.90
N GLU A 96 10.09 -7.71 -25.13
CA GLU A 96 11.41 -8.36 -25.12
C GLU A 96 11.47 -9.45 -24.05
N ASN A 97 11.04 -9.16 -22.81
CA ASN A 97 11.08 -10.13 -21.72
C ASN A 97 9.84 -11.03 -21.67
N LYS A 98 8.78 -10.70 -22.44
CA LYS A 98 7.53 -11.50 -22.55
C LYS A 98 6.94 -11.82 -21.18
N VAL A 99 6.82 -10.79 -20.34
CA VAL A 99 6.30 -10.92 -18.98
C VAL A 99 4.85 -11.40 -18.96
N THR A 100 4.51 -12.23 -17.99
CA THR A 100 3.12 -12.62 -17.71
C THR A 100 2.40 -11.52 -16.93
N PHE A 101 3.10 -10.91 -15.96
CA PHE A 101 2.63 -9.79 -15.17
C PHE A 101 3.63 -8.65 -15.29
N VAL A 102 3.14 -7.42 -15.42
CA VAL A 102 3.95 -6.22 -15.31
C VAL A 102 3.32 -5.28 -14.28
N SER A 103 4.05 -5.04 -13.20
CA SER A 103 3.68 -4.06 -12.18
C SER A 103 4.27 -2.71 -12.54
N ILE A 104 3.44 -1.68 -12.57
CA ILE A 104 3.86 -0.30 -12.77
C ILE A 104 3.64 0.43 -11.45
N GLU A 105 4.74 0.80 -10.79
CA GLU A 105 4.67 1.71 -9.66
C GLU A 105 4.86 3.14 -10.11
N GLY A 106 4.15 4.03 -9.46
CA GLY A 106 4.35 5.44 -9.70
C GLY A 106 3.08 6.27 -9.60
N ARG A 107 3.21 7.48 -10.10
CA ARG A 107 2.12 8.44 -10.13
C ARG A 107 1.03 7.99 -11.11
N SER A 108 -0.18 8.43 -10.83
CA SER A 108 -1.34 8.10 -11.66
C SER A 108 -1.14 8.44 -13.14
N GLU A 109 -0.44 9.53 -13.45
CA GLU A 109 -0.12 9.97 -14.81
C GLU A 109 0.74 8.95 -15.56
N ILE A 110 1.72 8.35 -14.87
CA ILE A 110 2.57 7.30 -15.43
C ILE A 110 1.73 6.06 -15.75
N CYS A 111 0.90 5.65 -14.81
CA CYS A 111 0.06 4.46 -14.97
C CYS A 111 -0.99 4.63 -16.07
N LEU A 112 -1.59 5.82 -16.22
CA LEU A 112 -2.52 6.13 -17.31
C LEU A 112 -1.84 6.03 -18.68
N ALA A 113 -0.64 6.58 -18.82
CA ALA A 113 0.13 6.48 -20.06
C ALA A 113 0.56 5.04 -20.38
N ALA A 114 1.01 4.29 -19.36
CA ALA A 114 1.38 2.89 -19.50
C ALA A 114 0.17 2.01 -19.87
N GLN A 115 -1.02 2.29 -19.33
CA GLN A 115 -2.26 1.60 -19.67
C GLN A 115 -2.60 1.73 -21.15
N GLU A 116 -2.53 2.94 -21.71
CA GLU A 116 -2.80 3.16 -23.13
C GLU A 116 -1.80 2.43 -24.03
N ASN A 117 -0.51 2.52 -23.70
CA ASN A 117 0.52 1.80 -24.44
C ASN A 117 0.33 0.28 -24.36
N SER A 118 0.11 -0.26 -23.17
CA SER A 118 -0.11 -1.70 -22.96
C SER A 118 -1.33 -2.22 -23.72
N ALA A 119 -2.40 -1.43 -23.81
CA ALA A 119 -3.60 -1.81 -24.55
C ALA A 119 -3.33 -2.02 -26.06
N THR A 120 -2.36 -1.31 -26.63
CA THR A 120 -1.96 -1.52 -28.04
C THR A 120 -1.19 -2.82 -28.23
N LEU A 121 -0.54 -3.33 -27.20
CA LEU A 121 0.32 -4.50 -27.23
C LEU A 121 -0.40 -5.79 -26.78
N SER A 122 -1.47 -5.70 -26.01
CA SER A 122 -2.09 -6.82 -25.30
C SER A 122 -2.58 -7.97 -26.17
N LYS A 123 -2.92 -7.70 -27.44
CA LYS A 123 -3.36 -8.74 -28.39
C LYS A 123 -2.20 -9.59 -28.90
N GLU A 124 -1.06 -8.97 -29.18
CA GLU A 124 0.13 -9.65 -29.71
C GLU A 124 1.00 -10.22 -28.59
N TYR A 125 1.08 -9.49 -27.47
CA TYR A 125 1.83 -9.86 -26.27
C TYR A 125 0.89 -9.91 -25.06
N PRO A 126 0.14 -11.03 -24.87
CA PRO A 126 -0.80 -11.15 -23.77
C PRO A 126 -0.09 -11.06 -22.41
N HIS A 127 -0.54 -10.16 -21.55
CA HIS A 127 0.01 -9.92 -20.22
C HIS A 127 -1.06 -9.34 -19.30
N ILE A 128 -0.81 -9.36 -18.00
CA ILE A 128 -1.60 -8.64 -16.99
C ILE A 128 -0.81 -7.41 -16.54
N LEU A 129 -1.47 -6.26 -16.55
CA LEU A 129 -0.94 -4.98 -16.08
C LEU A 129 -1.47 -4.69 -14.69
N ILE A 130 -0.56 -4.49 -13.74
CA ILE A 130 -0.87 -4.15 -12.35
C ILE A 130 -0.46 -2.72 -12.09
N PHE A 131 -1.40 -1.90 -11.63
CA PHE A 131 -1.13 -0.56 -11.13
C PHE A 131 -0.81 -0.64 -9.65
N ASN A 132 0.45 -0.40 -9.29
CA ASN A 132 0.92 -0.46 -7.92
C ASN A 132 0.86 0.93 -7.29
N GLY A 133 -0.16 1.15 -6.47
CA GLY A 133 -0.35 2.35 -5.66
C GLY A 133 -1.05 3.55 -6.27
N PRO A 134 -1.27 3.70 -7.59
CA PRO A 134 -1.93 4.90 -8.13
C PRO A 134 -3.43 4.90 -7.81
N MET A 135 -3.97 6.08 -7.53
CA MET A 135 -5.36 6.20 -7.06
C MET A 135 -6.32 6.79 -8.08
N ALA A 136 -5.85 7.40 -9.19
CA ALA A 136 -6.74 8.02 -10.16
C ALA A 136 -7.88 7.09 -10.58
N SER A 137 -9.11 7.54 -10.39
CA SER A 137 -10.33 6.79 -10.71
C SER A 137 -10.42 6.39 -12.17
N GLU A 138 -9.83 7.19 -13.06
CA GLU A 138 -9.81 6.95 -14.50
C GLU A 138 -9.20 5.61 -14.89
N LEU A 139 -8.18 5.12 -14.15
CA LEU A 139 -7.47 3.87 -14.46
C LEU A 139 -8.43 2.68 -14.58
N THR A 140 -9.37 2.56 -13.68
CA THR A 140 -10.31 1.44 -13.63
C THR A 140 -11.71 1.80 -14.15
N ALA A 141 -12.07 3.09 -14.15
CA ALA A 141 -13.26 3.56 -14.84
C ALA A 141 -13.21 3.24 -16.35
N LYS A 142 -12.05 3.42 -16.99
CA LYS A 142 -11.82 3.09 -18.42
C LYS A 142 -12.09 1.61 -18.73
N ILE A 143 -11.85 0.69 -17.79
CA ILE A 143 -12.13 -0.75 -18.00
C ILE A 143 -13.63 -0.94 -18.18
N VAL A 144 -14.45 -0.23 -17.39
CA VAL A 144 -15.92 -0.28 -17.48
C VAL A 144 -16.42 0.42 -18.73
N ASP A 145 -15.82 1.57 -19.08
CA ASP A 145 -16.23 2.40 -20.23
C ASP A 145 -15.86 1.82 -21.59
N SER A 146 -14.83 0.98 -21.64
CA SER A 146 -14.30 0.41 -22.88
C SER A 146 -14.16 -1.11 -22.76
N PRO A 147 -15.27 -1.86 -22.72
CA PRO A 147 -15.24 -3.31 -22.59
C PRO A 147 -14.36 -3.97 -23.64
N GLY A 148 -13.55 -4.95 -23.20
CA GLY A 148 -12.62 -5.70 -24.07
C GLY A 148 -11.30 -5.00 -24.37
N LYS A 149 -11.12 -3.73 -23.99
CA LYS A 149 -9.88 -3.00 -24.25
C LYS A 149 -8.86 -3.08 -23.09
N TYR A 150 -9.34 -3.06 -21.85
CA TYR A 150 -8.48 -2.96 -20.66
C TYR A 150 -8.73 -4.04 -19.62
N GLU A 151 -9.38 -5.15 -19.97
CA GLU A 151 -9.75 -6.23 -19.02
C GLU A 151 -8.54 -6.88 -18.34
N PHE A 152 -7.37 -6.77 -18.95
CA PHE A 152 -6.11 -7.28 -18.41
C PHE A 152 -5.48 -6.36 -17.35
N CYS A 153 -6.11 -5.20 -17.04
CA CYS A 153 -5.60 -4.23 -16.08
C CYS A 153 -6.24 -4.43 -14.70
N PHE A 154 -5.41 -4.43 -13.66
CA PHE A 154 -5.82 -4.50 -12.26
C PHE A 154 -5.12 -3.42 -11.44
N ARG A 155 -5.74 -2.99 -10.35
CA ARG A 155 -5.14 -2.06 -9.39
C ARG A 155 -5.05 -2.71 -8.02
N ASP A 156 -3.86 -2.78 -7.47
CA ASP A 156 -3.60 -3.35 -6.15
C ASP A 156 -4.01 -2.44 -4.98
N TRP A 157 -4.48 -1.26 -5.29
CA TRP A 157 -4.94 -0.23 -4.37
C TRP A 157 -6.40 0.17 -4.66
N ASP A 158 -6.92 1.09 -3.86
CA ASP A 158 -8.26 1.64 -4.05
C ASP A 158 -8.25 2.90 -4.94
N PRO A 159 -9.40 3.25 -5.55
CA PRO A 159 -9.58 4.53 -6.23
C PRO A 159 -9.81 5.68 -5.25
N GLU A 160 -9.67 6.93 -5.72
CA GLU A 160 -9.84 8.14 -4.90
C GLU A 160 -11.11 8.17 -4.04
N PRO A 161 -12.29 7.66 -4.46
CA PRO A 161 -13.48 7.66 -3.61
C PRO A 161 -13.31 6.92 -2.28
N ALA A 162 -12.43 5.93 -2.22
CA ALA A 162 -12.13 5.23 -0.98
C ALA A 162 -11.50 6.12 0.09
N HIS A 163 -10.86 7.22 -0.30
CA HIS A 163 -10.33 8.20 0.63
C HIS A 163 -11.40 8.89 1.47
N TYR A 164 -12.63 8.94 1.00
CA TYR A 164 -13.74 9.43 1.84
C TYR A 164 -13.96 8.55 3.07
N GLY A 165 -13.77 7.24 2.92
CA GLY A 165 -13.80 6.31 4.06
C GLY A 165 -12.62 6.50 5.01
N TRP A 166 -11.43 6.70 4.47
CA TRP A 166 -10.23 7.01 5.26
C TRP A 166 -10.38 8.31 6.05
N LEU A 167 -10.93 9.35 5.40
CA LEU A 167 -11.22 10.61 6.07
C LEU A 167 -12.19 10.43 7.22
N ASP A 168 -13.27 9.74 6.96
CA ASP A 168 -14.30 9.47 7.97
C ASP A 168 -13.69 8.83 9.21
N ASN A 169 -12.82 7.86 9.00
CA ASN A 169 -12.16 7.17 10.08
C ASN A 169 -11.19 8.05 10.87
N TYR A 170 -10.33 8.77 10.17
CA TYR A 170 -9.28 9.52 10.86
C TYR A 170 -9.79 10.86 11.38
N MET A 171 -10.41 11.66 10.53
CA MET A 171 -10.84 13.00 10.93
C MET A 171 -11.93 12.94 11.99
N GLY A 172 -12.96 12.13 11.77
CA GLY A 172 -14.06 11.99 12.74
C GLY A 172 -13.56 11.52 14.10
N LYS A 173 -12.67 10.54 14.14
CA LYS A 173 -12.14 9.98 15.39
C LYS A 173 -11.11 10.88 16.05
N LEU A 174 -10.23 11.51 15.29
CA LEU A 174 -9.25 12.46 15.82
C LEU A 174 -9.93 13.70 16.41
N PHE A 175 -10.83 14.34 15.66
CA PHE A 175 -11.49 15.57 16.13
C PHE A 175 -12.51 15.33 17.24
N LYS A 176 -13.16 14.17 17.29
CA LYS A 176 -14.08 13.83 18.39
C LYS A 176 -13.37 13.30 19.62
N GLY A 177 -12.19 12.68 19.46
CA GLY A 177 -11.51 11.96 20.52
C GLY A 177 -10.22 12.62 21.00
N ALA A 178 -9.22 12.71 20.14
CA ALA A 178 -7.85 13.06 20.52
C ALA A 178 -7.55 14.55 20.38
N VAL A 179 -7.92 15.17 19.28
CA VAL A 179 -7.69 16.59 18.99
C VAL A 179 -9.01 17.35 19.07
N LYS A 180 -9.17 18.13 20.11
CA LYS A 180 -10.36 18.97 20.27
C LYS A 180 -10.17 20.26 19.49
N GLY A 181 -10.90 20.40 18.39
CA GLY A 181 -10.81 21.61 17.58
C GLY A 181 -11.78 21.57 16.40
N LYS A 182 -11.97 22.73 15.76
CA LYS A 182 -12.90 22.89 14.62
C LYS A 182 -12.29 23.64 13.45
N ARG A 183 -11.03 24.06 13.55
CA ARG A 183 -10.34 24.89 12.55
C ARG A 183 -9.22 24.08 11.91
N LEU A 184 -9.41 23.69 10.65
CA LEU A 184 -8.48 22.85 9.91
C LEU A 184 -7.67 23.67 8.91
N ALA A 185 -6.35 23.50 8.94
CA ALA A 185 -5.50 23.82 7.81
C ALA A 185 -5.34 22.56 6.95
N PHE A 186 -5.63 22.68 5.68
CA PHE A 186 -5.58 21.57 4.73
C PHE A 186 -4.49 21.81 3.69
N LEU A 187 -3.50 20.91 3.66
CA LEU A 187 -2.44 20.87 2.67
C LEU A 187 -2.55 19.59 1.87
N TRP A 188 -2.31 19.65 0.57
CA TRP A 188 -2.26 18.47 -0.28
C TRP A 188 -1.17 18.60 -1.34
N GLU A 189 -0.56 17.48 -1.69
CA GLU A 189 0.36 17.46 -2.82
C GLU A 189 -0.38 17.69 -4.14
N ASP A 190 0.20 18.50 -5.01
CA ASP A 190 -0.40 18.85 -6.30
C ASP A 190 -0.08 17.80 -7.36
N LEU A 191 -0.80 16.68 -7.28
CA LEU A 191 -0.73 15.54 -8.19
C LEU A 191 -2.14 15.10 -8.62
N ALA A 192 -2.24 14.31 -9.70
CA ALA A 192 -3.51 13.91 -10.28
C ALA A 192 -4.44 13.18 -9.30
N TRP A 193 -3.91 12.36 -8.40
CA TRP A 193 -4.69 11.58 -7.45
C TRP A 193 -5.37 12.44 -6.34
N THR A 194 -4.96 13.68 -6.16
CA THR A 194 -5.58 14.61 -5.18
C THR A 194 -6.64 15.53 -5.80
N VAL A 195 -6.83 15.47 -7.13
CA VAL A 195 -7.73 16.39 -7.85
C VAL A 195 -9.17 16.27 -7.37
N LEU A 196 -9.65 15.04 -7.17
CA LEU A 196 -11.04 14.80 -6.78
C LEU A 196 -11.37 15.27 -5.36
N TRP A 197 -10.40 15.38 -4.49
CA TRP A 197 -10.58 15.95 -3.16
C TRP A 197 -11.00 17.42 -3.19
N ARG A 198 -10.57 18.12 -4.24
CA ARG A 198 -10.86 19.55 -4.45
C ARG A 198 -12.12 19.81 -5.26
N ARG A 199 -12.49 18.88 -6.13
CA ARG A 199 -13.61 19.04 -7.08
C ARG A 199 -14.83 18.24 -6.71
N GLY A 200 -14.70 17.27 -5.80
CA GLY A 200 -15.71 16.24 -5.61
C GLY A 200 -15.73 15.22 -6.76
N ILE A 201 -16.68 14.30 -6.71
CA ILE A 201 -16.84 13.25 -7.72
C ILE A 201 -18.30 13.24 -8.18
N ASP A 202 -18.60 13.98 -9.22
CA ASP A 202 -19.97 14.24 -9.68
C ASP A 202 -20.78 12.97 -9.94
N TYR A 203 -20.22 11.97 -10.65
CA TYR A 203 -20.92 10.73 -10.98
C TYR A 203 -21.19 9.83 -9.76
N LEU A 204 -20.50 10.04 -8.64
CA LEU A 204 -20.74 9.40 -7.35
C LEU A 204 -21.46 10.31 -6.36
N LYS A 205 -21.73 11.55 -6.74
CA LYS A 205 -22.35 12.58 -5.88
C LYS A 205 -21.55 12.77 -4.57
N LEU A 206 -20.24 12.64 -4.63
CA LEU A 206 -19.35 12.87 -3.49
C LEU A 206 -18.91 14.33 -3.50
N PRO A 207 -19.14 15.07 -2.39
CA PRO A 207 -18.77 16.48 -2.26
C PRO A 207 -17.26 16.65 -2.18
N THR A 208 -16.80 17.88 -2.23
CA THR A 208 -15.41 18.20 -1.95
C THR A 208 -15.04 17.83 -0.50
N TRP A 209 -13.77 17.67 -0.25
CA TRP A 209 -13.24 17.39 1.07
C TRP A 209 -13.60 18.46 2.11
N GLU A 210 -13.53 19.72 1.72
CA GLU A 210 -13.89 20.85 2.59
C GLU A 210 -15.37 20.82 2.95
N GLU A 211 -16.23 20.45 1.99
CA GLU A 211 -17.67 20.26 2.25
C GLU A 211 -17.91 19.09 3.21
N VAL A 212 -17.19 17.96 3.04
CA VAL A 212 -17.29 16.82 3.97
C VAL A 212 -16.88 17.24 5.37
N ALA A 213 -15.75 17.93 5.51
CA ALA A 213 -15.26 18.42 6.79
C ALA A 213 -16.31 19.31 7.48
N LYS A 214 -16.92 20.23 6.73
CA LYS A 214 -17.95 21.15 7.25
C LYS A 214 -19.25 20.44 7.57
N GLN A 215 -19.81 19.72 6.61
CA GLN A 215 -21.16 19.15 6.72
C GLN A 215 -21.22 17.98 7.69
N LYS A 216 -20.22 17.11 7.67
CA LYS A 216 -20.22 15.88 8.49
C LYS A 216 -19.63 16.08 9.87
N TYR A 217 -18.60 16.94 10.00
CA TYR A 217 -17.86 17.09 11.25
C TYR A 217 -17.98 18.47 11.90
N GLY A 218 -18.59 19.44 11.22
CA GLY A 218 -18.65 20.82 11.69
C GLY A 218 -17.29 21.48 11.81
N ILE A 219 -16.35 21.10 10.92
CA ILE A 219 -14.98 21.60 10.88
C ILE A 219 -14.90 22.69 9.82
N ASP A 220 -14.38 23.85 10.20
CA ASP A 220 -14.10 24.95 9.28
C ASP A 220 -12.69 24.81 8.71
N VAL A 221 -12.56 24.69 7.39
CA VAL A 221 -11.27 24.75 6.70
C VAL A 221 -10.87 26.22 6.61
N VAL A 222 -9.93 26.62 7.47
CA VAL A 222 -9.48 28.02 7.61
C VAL A 222 -8.27 28.35 6.75
N TYR A 223 -7.62 27.34 6.23
CA TYR A 223 -6.49 27.42 5.29
C TYR A 223 -6.49 26.22 4.37
N SER A 224 -6.27 26.43 3.07
CA SER A 224 -6.30 25.35 2.08
C SER A 224 -5.33 25.68 0.94
N LYS A 225 -4.31 24.81 0.72
CA LYS A 225 -3.27 25.09 -0.28
C LYS A 225 -2.65 23.83 -0.87
N PRO A 226 -2.45 23.77 -2.21
CA PRO A 226 -1.62 22.75 -2.84
C PRO A 226 -0.15 23.01 -2.53
N VAL A 227 0.64 21.94 -2.44
CA VAL A 227 2.09 21.99 -2.32
C VAL A 227 2.74 21.14 -3.41
N LYS A 228 3.84 21.62 -3.96
CA LYS A 228 4.63 20.79 -4.89
C LYS A 228 5.22 19.60 -4.14
N PRO A 229 5.29 18.41 -4.76
CA PRO A 229 5.86 17.24 -4.12
C PRO A 229 7.29 17.45 -3.60
N ARG A 230 8.08 18.25 -4.34
CA ARG A 230 9.46 18.58 -3.97
C ARG A 230 9.75 20.06 -4.12
N GLY A 231 10.67 20.55 -3.30
CA GLY A 231 11.15 21.95 -3.37
C GLY A 231 10.14 22.97 -2.81
N THR A 232 9.14 22.55 -2.08
CA THR A 232 8.24 23.46 -1.36
C THR A 232 8.95 24.07 -0.16
N MET A 233 8.93 25.40 -0.06
CA MET A 233 9.32 26.12 1.15
C MET A 233 8.12 26.17 2.10
N TYR A 234 8.16 25.42 3.17
CA TYR A 234 7.01 25.28 4.07
C TYR A 234 6.92 26.39 5.13
N LEU A 235 8.04 27.03 5.50
CA LEU A 235 8.02 28.06 6.55
C LEU A 235 7.01 29.19 6.30
N PRO A 236 6.89 29.79 5.09
CA PRO A 236 5.87 30.80 4.85
C PRO A 236 4.44 30.24 5.00
N ILE A 237 4.20 29.04 4.51
CA ILE A 237 2.91 28.36 4.60
C ILE A 237 2.54 28.11 6.08
N LEU A 238 3.48 27.63 6.87
CA LEU A 238 3.30 27.33 8.28
C LEU A 238 3.07 28.61 9.11
N GLN A 239 3.71 29.72 8.72
CA GLN A 239 3.45 31.03 9.31
C GLN A 239 2.03 31.52 9.02
N GLU A 240 1.56 31.39 7.77
CA GLU A 240 0.18 31.69 7.38
C GLU A 240 -0.81 30.85 8.21
N ILE A 241 -0.59 29.52 8.32
CA ILE A 241 -1.43 28.60 9.11
C ILE A 241 -1.50 29.02 10.57
N ALA A 242 -0.37 29.38 11.19
CA ALA A 242 -0.33 29.85 12.57
C ALA A 242 -1.16 31.12 12.76
N THR A 243 -1.09 32.07 11.81
CA THR A 243 -1.89 33.31 11.81
C THR A 243 -3.38 33.01 11.73
N GLN A 244 -3.78 31.97 11.01
CA GLN A 244 -5.18 31.53 10.90
C GLN A 244 -5.67 30.81 12.17
N LYS A 245 -4.81 30.56 13.15
CA LYS A 245 -5.16 29.85 14.41
C LYS A 245 -5.85 28.51 14.12
N ALA A 246 -5.27 27.71 13.24
CA ALA A 246 -5.75 26.35 12.98
C ALA A 246 -5.56 25.49 14.24
N ASP A 247 -6.51 24.59 14.50
CA ASP A 247 -6.43 23.62 15.60
C ASP A 247 -5.68 22.36 15.18
N MET A 248 -5.61 22.08 13.88
CA MET A 248 -4.89 20.95 13.30
C MET A 248 -4.49 21.25 11.86
N ILE A 249 -3.38 20.65 11.43
CA ILE A 249 -2.94 20.60 10.05
C ILE A 249 -3.19 19.18 9.54
N TRP A 250 -3.91 19.06 8.43
CA TRP A 250 -4.04 17.82 7.68
C TRP A 250 -3.22 17.94 6.42
N PHE A 251 -2.15 17.15 6.33
CA PHE A 251 -1.27 17.15 5.19
C PHE A 251 -1.44 15.84 4.40
N VAL A 252 -2.11 15.93 3.26
CA VAL A 252 -2.28 14.83 2.32
C VAL A 252 -1.06 14.77 1.43
N SER A 253 -0.26 13.74 1.61
CA SER A 253 1.01 13.54 0.92
C SER A 253 1.16 12.08 0.49
N SER A 254 2.10 11.83 -0.41
CA SER A 254 2.53 10.51 -0.81
C SER A 254 4.04 10.36 -0.66
N TRP A 255 4.59 9.25 -1.16
CA TRP A 255 6.04 8.99 -1.22
C TRP A 255 6.80 9.93 -2.15
N PHE A 256 6.09 10.70 -2.96
CA PHE A 256 6.70 11.70 -3.85
C PHE A 256 6.93 13.04 -3.16
N THR A 257 6.27 13.28 -2.05
CA THR A 257 6.34 14.53 -1.29
C THR A 257 7.44 14.49 -0.23
N ASP A 258 8.18 15.59 -0.15
CA ASP A 258 9.26 15.82 0.80
C ASP A 258 8.70 16.12 2.21
N THR A 259 8.15 15.08 2.84
CA THR A 259 7.50 15.18 4.17
C THR A 259 8.51 15.37 5.30
N GLU A 260 9.76 14.93 5.13
CA GLU A 260 10.86 15.17 6.05
C GLU A 260 11.26 16.65 6.07
N SER A 261 11.26 17.33 4.93
CA SER A 261 11.49 18.77 4.85
C SER A 261 10.35 19.56 5.52
N TYR A 262 9.11 19.14 5.29
CA TYR A 262 7.97 19.72 6.01
C TYR A 262 8.15 19.60 7.53
N SER A 263 8.45 18.42 8.03
CA SER A 263 8.56 18.16 9.47
C SER A 263 9.66 18.99 10.13
N LYS A 264 10.81 19.11 9.45
CA LYS A 264 11.91 19.96 9.93
C LYS A 264 11.50 21.41 10.03
N GLN A 265 10.83 21.94 9.00
CA GLN A 265 10.36 23.32 8.97
C GLN A 265 9.20 23.56 9.95
N TRP A 266 8.27 22.58 10.10
CA TRP A 266 7.19 22.66 11.07
C TRP A 266 7.71 22.75 12.51
N ALA A 267 8.68 21.90 12.87
CA ALA A 267 9.24 21.89 14.21
C ALA A 267 9.95 23.20 14.60
N ASP A 268 10.41 23.97 13.60
CA ASP A 268 11.12 25.25 13.78
C ASP A 268 10.21 26.47 13.50
N SER A 269 8.89 26.27 13.28
CA SER A 269 7.96 27.33 12.87
C SER A 269 7.04 27.77 14.00
N ALA A 270 6.29 28.87 13.78
CA ALA A 270 5.22 29.30 14.65
C ALA A 270 4.05 28.29 14.76
N ALA A 271 3.96 27.34 13.81
CA ALA A 271 2.94 26.29 13.79
C ALA A 271 3.36 25.01 14.54
N GLN A 272 4.54 24.97 15.17
CA GLN A 272 5.09 23.76 15.81
C GLN A 272 4.18 23.13 16.88
N ASP A 273 3.28 23.91 17.49
CA ASP A 273 2.33 23.44 18.50
C ASP A 273 0.99 22.99 17.91
N ILE A 274 0.76 23.22 16.62
CA ILE A 274 -0.43 22.78 15.92
C ILE A 274 -0.23 21.32 15.51
N PRO A 275 -1.07 20.38 16.01
CA PRO A 275 -0.96 18.97 15.63
C PRO A 275 -1.01 18.79 14.11
N THR A 276 -0.07 18.02 13.58
CA THR A 276 -0.04 17.71 12.16
C THR A 276 -0.33 16.22 11.92
N VAL A 277 -1.32 15.93 11.09
CA VAL A 277 -1.58 14.60 10.55
C VAL A 277 -0.98 14.52 9.15
N MET A 278 -0.03 13.62 8.95
CA MET A 278 0.50 13.27 7.64
C MET A 278 -0.20 12.03 7.11
N TYR A 279 -0.86 12.17 5.98
CA TYR A 279 -1.47 11.04 5.31
C TYR A 279 -0.52 10.55 4.22
N GLY A 280 0.14 9.41 4.46
CA GLY A 280 1.08 8.80 3.50
C GLY A 280 2.54 9.23 3.67
N GLY A 281 3.38 8.78 2.78
CA GLY A 281 4.81 9.08 2.75
C GLY A 281 5.63 8.34 3.82
N VAL A 282 6.85 8.79 4.03
CA VAL A 282 7.82 8.17 4.96
C VAL A 282 7.40 8.23 6.43
N ALA A 283 6.44 9.11 6.78
CA ALA A 283 5.89 9.19 8.13
C ALA A 283 5.14 7.90 8.58
N GLN A 284 4.96 6.95 7.67
CA GLN A 284 4.36 5.64 7.96
C GLN A 284 5.35 4.62 8.54
N THR A 285 6.63 4.95 8.67
CA THR A 285 7.69 4.04 9.10
C THR A 285 8.56 4.65 10.21
N HIS A 286 9.27 3.79 10.95
CA HIS A 286 10.26 4.24 11.94
C HIS A 286 11.41 5.06 11.34
N ASP A 287 11.73 4.87 10.07
CA ASP A 287 12.77 5.62 9.37
C ASP A 287 12.52 7.13 9.36
N PHE A 288 11.26 7.55 9.42
CA PHE A 288 10.88 8.96 9.48
C PHE A 288 11.56 9.71 10.64
N TRP A 289 11.66 9.09 11.81
CA TRP A 289 12.36 9.68 12.95
C TRP A 289 13.82 10.00 12.63
N ARG A 290 14.52 9.05 12.04
CA ARG A 290 15.91 9.21 11.64
C ARG A 290 16.07 10.27 10.53
N MET A 291 15.22 10.23 9.50
CA MET A 291 15.25 11.14 8.37
C MET A 291 14.96 12.60 8.76
N THR A 292 14.13 12.79 9.77
CA THR A 292 13.83 14.14 10.30
C THR A 292 14.83 14.63 11.34
N GLY A 293 15.77 13.78 11.82
CA GLY A 293 16.67 14.09 12.93
C GLY A 293 15.89 14.36 14.22
N GLY A 294 14.81 13.62 14.47
CA GLY A 294 13.95 13.78 15.64
C GLY A 294 12.92 14.91 15.55
N LYS A 295 12.90 15.67 14.43
CA LYS A 295 11.93 16.76 14.22
C LYS A 295 10.54 16.27 13.79
N GLY A 296 10.35 14.92 13.72
CA GLY A 296 9.04 14.29 13.58
C GLY A 296 8.24 14.20 14.88
N LEU A 297 8.79 14.67 16.03
CA LEU A 297 8.14 14.60 17.34
C LEU A 297 6.76 15.23 17.32
N GLY A 298 5.74 14.45 17.67
CA GLY A 298 4.35 14.92 17.71
C GLY A 298 3.57 14.77 16.40
N ILE A 299 4.22 14.43 15.28
CA ILE A 299 3.54 14.13 14.02
C ILE A 299 2.68 12.88 14.18
N LEU A 300 1.47 12.93 13.64
CA LEU A 300 0.53 11.81 13.56
C LEU A 300 0.54 11.24 12.15
N SER A 301 0.55 9.91 12.04
CA SER A 301 0.46 9.22 10.75
C SER A 301 -0.19 7.84 10.89
N SER A 302 -0.69 7.30 9.78
CA SER A 302 -0.95 5.87 9.70
C SER A 302 0.38 5.11 9.83
N PHE A 303 0.36 3.96 10.54
CA PHE A 303 1.60 3.27 10.86
C PHE A 303 1.46 1.77 10.67
N TYR A 304 2.45 1.12 10.05
CA TYR A 304 2.37 -0.27 9.59
C TYR A 304 3.42 -1.19 10.19
N GLU A 305 4.38 -0.65 10.93
CA GLU A 305 5.47 -1.40 11.57
C GLU A 305 5.22 -1.65 13.07
N GLY A 306 3.96 -1.65 13.48
CA GLY A 306 3.57 -1.80 14.88
C GLY A 306 3.41 -3.24 15.33
N ASP A 307 2.84 -3.40 16.51
CA ASP A 307 2.62 -4.65 17.20
C ASP A 307 1.18 -5.22 17.08
N TYR A 308 0.36 -4.61 16.24
CA TYR A 308 -0.98 -5.09 15.94
C TYR A 308 -0.94 -6.27 14.96
N ALA A 309 -1.59 -7.36 15.32
CA ALA A 309 -1.75 -8.55 14.49
C ALA A 309 -3.10 -8.52 13.75
N PHE A 310 -3.16 -7.91 12.57
CA PHE A 310 -4.38 -7.89 11.73
C PHE A 310 -4.76 -9.28 11.23
N THR A 311 -3.75 -10.07 10.89
CA THR A 311 -3.88 -11.47 10.46
C THR A 311 -2.76 -12.28 11.10
N PRO A 312 -2.84 -13.62 11.05
CA PRO A 312 -1.72 -14.47 11.48
C PRO A 312 -0.41 -14.22 10.74
N LYS A 313 -0.46 -13.53 9.59
CA LYS A 313 0.73 -13.19 8.77
C LYS A 313 1.36 -11.84 9.13
N THR A 314 0.69 -10.99 9.93
CA THR A 314 1.16 -9.63 10.21
C THR A 314 2.51 -9.61 10.93
N LEU A 315 2.57 -10.20 12.14
CA LEU A 315 3.79 -10.15 12.95
C LEU A 315 4.96 -10.90 12.30
N PRO A 316 4.79 -12.09 11.69
CA PRO A 316 5.85 -12.72 10.92
C PRO A 316 6.38 -11.85 9.76
N PHE A 317 5.52 -11.10 9.09
CA PHE A 317 5.94 -10.21 8.02
C PHE A 317 6.71 -8.99 8.54
N ILE A 318 6.31 -8.43 9.70
CA ILE A 318 7.04 -7.34 10.35
C ILE A 318 8.45 -7.80 10.76
N GLU A 319 8.57 -8.99 11.34
CA GLU A 319 9.88 -9.58 11.67
C GLU A 319 10.72 -9.87 10.43
N LEU A 320 10.10 -10.27 9.33
CA LEU A 320 10.79 -10.42 8.04
C LEU A 320 11.36 -9.07 7.55
N GLY A 321 10.58 -8.01 7.57
CA GLY A 321 11.03 -6.67 7.19
C GLY A 321 12.22 -6.21 8.02
N LYS A 322 12.16 -6.37 9.33
CA LYS A 322 13.29 -6.08 10.24
C LYS A 322 14.53 -6.88 9.88
N LYS A 323 14.39 -8.19 9.66
CA LYS A 323 15.50 -9.08 9.27
C LYS A 323 16.15 -8.67 7.95
N LEU A 324 15.37 -8.20 6.99
CA LEU A 324 15.83 -7.79 5.67
C LEU A 324 16.29 -6.32 5.64
N GLY A 325 16.05 -5.54 6.70
CA GLY A 325 16.29 -4.10 6.73
C GLY A 325 15.39 -3.32 5.76
N ILE A 326 14.18 -3.84 5.47
CA ILE A 326 13.22 -3.23 4.56
C ILE A 326 12.16 -2.47 5.38
N PRO A 327 12.04 -1.12 5.24
CA PRO A 327 10.97 -0.35 5.87
C PRO A 327 9.60 -0.79 5.35
N LEU A 328 8.68 -1.12 6.25
CA LEU A 328 7.40 -1.71 5.91
C LEU A 328 6.28 -0.65 5.83
N GLN A 329 6.35 0.21 4.83
CA GLN A 329 5.20 1.04 4.48
C GLN A 329 4.09 0.20 3.80
N ILE A 330 2.89 0.75 3.67
CA ILE A 330 1.71 0.01 3.19
C ILE A 330 1.93 -0.70 1.84
N HIS A 331 2.60 -0.05 0.89
CA HIS A 331 2.83 -0.63 -0.44
C HIS A 331 3.80 -1.82 -0.41
N VAL A 332 4.69 -1.90 0.59
CA VAL A 332 5.58 -3.06 0.77
C VAL A 332 4.79 -4.30 1.18
N HIS A 333 3.81 -4.13 2.09
CA HIS A 333 2.90 -5.22 2.45
C HIS A 333 2.11 -5.73 1.24
N ILE A 334 1.66 -4.80 0.40
CA ILE A 334 0.89 -5.09 -0.82
C ILE A 334 1.77 -5.77 -1.86
N ALA A 335 2.93 -5.20 -2.13
CA ALA A 335 3.87 -5.71 -3.12
C ALA A 335 4.28 -7.18 -2.83
N TYR A 336 4.49 -7.53 -1.55
CA TYR A 336 4.69 -8.92 -1.15
C TYR A 336 3.46 -9.79 -1.44
N ALA A 337 2.27 -9.29 -1.09
CA ALA A 337 1.02 -9.99 -1.29
C ALA A 337 0.70 -10.23 -2.76
N ASP A 338 1.04 -9.30 -3.65
CA ASP A 338 0.82 -9.41 -5.10
C ASP A 338 1.48 -10.65 -5.68
N ILE A 339 2.73 -10.92 -5.33
CA ILE A 339 3.47 -12.09 -5.83
C ILE A 339 2.76 -13.39 -5.45
N TYR A 340 2.24 -13.49 -4.22
CA TYR A 340 1.47 -14.65 -3.78
C TYR A 340 0.07 -14.71 -4.38
N HIS A 341 -0.53 -13.55 -4.68
CA HIS A 341 -1.80 -13.49 -5.40
C HIS A 341 -1.63 -13.97 -6.85
N PHE A 342 -0.57 -13.54 -7.54
CA PHE A 342 -0.23 -14.01 -8.88
C PHE A 342 0.01 -15.52 -8.88
N LYS A 343 0.78 -16.03 -7.90
CA LYS A 343 0.97 -17.48 -7.72
C LYS A 343 -0.37 -18.20 -7.63
N ALA A 344 -1.25 -17.76 -6.74
CA ALA A 344 -2.55 -18.40 -6.54
C ALA A 344 -3.44 -18.32 -7.79
N ALA A 345 -3.40 -17.20 -8.53
CA ALA A 345 -4.13 -17.05 -9.79
C ALA A 345 -3.60 -17.96 -10.89
N ILE A 346 -2.27 -18.09 -11.05
CA ILE A 346 -1.65 -19.01 -12.02
C ILE A 346 -2.00 -20.46 -11.68
N GLU A 347 -1.92 -20.84 -10.42
CA GLU A 347 -2.29 -22.20 -9.96
C GLU A 347 -3.76 -22.50 -10.24
N LYS A 348 -4.66 -21.54 -9.98
CA LYS A 348 -6.09 -21.66 -10.26
C LYS A 348 -6.40 -21.73 -11.75
N ALA A 349 -5.68 -20.96 -12.59
CA ALA A 349 -5.82 -20.99 -14.04
C ALA A 349 -5.23 -22.25 -14.67
N GLY A 350 -4.36 -22.97 -13.94
CA GLY A 350 -3.62 -24.12 -14.44
C GLY A 350 -2.42 -23.77 -15.33
N GLY A 351 -1.99 -22.51 -15.31
CA GLY A 351 -0.85 -22.01 -16.09
C GLY A 351 -1.00 -20.58 -16.54
N THR A 352 -0.17 -20.17 -17.49
CA THR A 352 -0.11 -18.80 -18.05
C THR A 352 -0.45 -18.72 -19.53
N ASP A 353 -0.82 -19.84 -20.17
CA ASP A 353 -0.98 -19.91 -21.64
C ASP A 353 -2.34 -19.38 -22.11
N ASP A 354 -3.35 -19.38 -21.24
CA ASP A 354 -4.69 -18.83 -21.51
C ASP A 354 -4.90 -17.57 -20.67
N MET A 355 -4.71 -16.42 -21.29
CA MET A 355 -4.83 -15.12 -20.60
C MET A 355 -6.25 -14.86 -20.09
N ASN A 356 -7.30 -15.32 -20.77
CA ASN A 356 -8.67 -15.14 -20.30
C ASN A 356 -8.93 -15.94 -19.02
N LYS A 357 -8.42 -17.19 -18.96
CA LYS A 357 -8.47 -17.96 -17.71
C LYS A 357 -7.67 -17.33 -16.60
N LEU A 358 -6.52 -16.74 -16.93
CA LEU A 358 -5.69 -16.08 -15.93
C LEU A 358 -6.35 -14.80 -15.39
N ILE A 359 -6.93 -13.96 -16.25
CA ILE A 359 -7.72 -12.79 -15.85
C ILE A 359 -8.88 -13.25 -14.94
N LYS A 360 -9.62 -14.28 -15.35
CA LYS A 360 -10.72 -14.80 -14.52
C LYS A 360 -10.22 -15.36 -13.19
N ALA A 361 -9.07 -16.00 -13.16
CA ALA A 361 -8.46 -16.48 -11.92
C ALA A 361 -8.03 -15.32 -11.01
N MET A 362 -7.50 -14.23 -11.56
CA MET A 362 -7.20 -12.99 -10.79
C MET A 362 -8.44 -12.41 -10.12
N GLU A 363 -9.58 -12.40 -10.82
CA GLU A 363 -10.86 -11.96 -10.26
C GLU A 363 -11.35 -12.86 -9.13
N ASP A 364 -11.16 -14.17 -9.25
CA ASP A 364 -11.78 -15.19 -8.40
C ASP A 364 -10.94 -15.56 -7.17
N VAL A 365 -9.66 -15.23 -7.18
CA VAL A 365 -8.75 -15.56 -6.07
C VAL A 365 -8.96 -14.60 -4.90
N GLU A 366 -9.04 -15.16 -3.71
CA GLU A 366 -8.94 -14.41 -2.45
C GLU A 366 -7.72 -14.93 -1.69
N THR A 367 -6.83 -14.04 -1.29
CA THR A 367 -5.66 -14.38 -0.47
C THR A 367 -5.66 -13.60 0.84
N ILE A 368 -5.08 -14.19 1.88
CA ILE A 368 -4.86 -13.52 3.17
C ILE A 368 -3.38 -13.13 3.23
N TYR A 369 -3.12 -11.86 3.52
CA TYR A 369 -1.78 -11.33 3.69
C TYR A 369 -1.63 -10.59 5.03
N SER A 370 -0.54 -9.90 5.24
CA SER A 370 -0.21 -9.24 6.51
C SER A 370 -1.19 -8.13 6.94
N LEU A 371 -1.90 -7.54 5.99
CA LEU A 371 -2.85 -6.46 6.26
C LEU A 371 -4.31 -6.83 5.96
N GLY A 372 -4.67 -8.11 5.89
CA GLY A 372 -6.05 -8.54 5.68
C GLY A 372 -6.25 -9.42 4.46
N LYS A 373 -7.39 -9.25 3.81
CA LYS A 373 -7.75 -9.97 2.59
C LYS A 373 -7.33 -9.18 1.35
N MET A 374 -6.89 -9.91 0.33
CA MET A 374 -6.67 -9.37 -1.00
C MET A 374 -7.64 -10.05 -1.97
N LYS A 375 -8.50 -9.25 -2.56
CA LYS A 375 -9.49 -9.63 -3.56
C LYS A 375 -9.81 -8.42 -4.42
N TYR A 376 -10.10 -8.64 -5.68
CA TYR A 376 -10.51 -7.58 -6.60
C TYR A 376 -12.03 -7.44 -6.66
N GLU A 377 -12.51 -6.21 -6.89
CA GLU A 377 -13.91 -5.94 -7.19
C GLU A 377 -14.22 -6.44 -8.61
N THR A 378 -15.21 -7.31 -8.73
CA THR A 378 -15.57 -7.96 -10.00
C THR A 378 -16.89 -7.46 -10.58
N ARG A 379 -17.67 -6.71 -9.81
CA ARG A 379 -18.84 -6.02 -10.31
C ARG A 379 -18.38 -4.80 -11.11
N ARG A 380 -18.96 -4.57 -12.28
CA ARG A 380 -18.55 -3.45 -13.16
C ARG A 380 -19.02 -2.09 -12.63
N ILE A 381 -18.64 -1.78 -11.38
CA ILE A 381 -18.95 -0.53 -10.70
C ILE A 381 -17.78 0.43 -10.87
N LYS A 382 -18.02 1.61 -11.47
CA LYS A 382 -17.02 2.68 -11.56
C LYS A 382 -16.74 3.32 -10.20
N PRO A 383 -15.50 3.61 -9.86
CA PRO A 383 -14.24 3.26 -10.51
C PRO A 383 -13.58 2.03 -9.86
N TYR A 384 -14.38 1.14 -9.26
CA TYR A 384 -13.87 0.06 -8.39
C TYR A 384 -13.55 -1.23 -9.13
N PHE A 385 -14.13 -1.47 -10.33
CA PHE A 385 -13.91 -2.71 -11.08
C PHE A 385 -12.41 -2.97 -11.30
N HIS A 386 -11.95 -4.18 -10.99
CA HIS A 386 -10.55 -4.60 -10.98
C HIS A 386 -9.64 -3.78 -10.03
N SER A 387 -10.23 -3.02 -9.11
CA SER A 387 -9.48 -2.48 -7.98
C SER A 387 -9.57 -3.43 -6.79
N ARG A 388 -8.55 -3.42 -5.96
CA ARG A 388 -8.60 -4.12 -4.68
C ARG A 388 -9.77 -3.61 -3.83
N MET A 389 -10.47 -4.54 -3.20
CA MET A 389 -11.64 -4.22 -2.37
C MET A 389 -11.19 -3.73 -0.99
N LEU A 390 -11.24 -2.41 -0.76
CA LEU A 390 -10.91 -1.79 0.53
C LEU A 390 -12.13 -1.11 1.15
N VAL A 391 -13.02 -0.56 0.34
CA VAL A 391 -14.27 0.07 0.80
C VAL A 391 -15.48 -0.50 0.06
N ASP A 392 -16.67 -0.30 0.61
CA ASP A 392 -17.92 -0.63 -0.09
C ASP A 392 -18.11 0.32 -1.29
N PRO A 393 -18.15 -0.17 -2.52
CA PRO A 393 -18.39 0.66 -3.70
C PRO A 393 -19.69 1.46 -3.68
N ASN A 394 -20.69 1.01 -2.93
CA ASN A 394 -21.97 1.70 -2.80
C ASN A 394 -21.94 2.78 -1.69
N ASN A 395 -21.01 2.68 -0.77
CA ASN A 395 -20.79 3.65 0.29
C ASN A 395 -19.30 3.72 0.69
N PRO A 396 -18.53 4.58 0.04
CA PRO A 396 -17.07 4.65 0.25
C PRO A 396 -16.65 5.09 1.67
N TYR A 397 -17.60 5.51 2.51
CA TYR A 397 -17.36 5.75 3.94
C TYR A 397 -17.29 4.45 4.76
N ASN A 398 -17.72 3.33 4.21
CA ASN A 398 -17.66 2.03 4.88
C ASN A 398 -16.47 1.20 4.39
N MET A 399 -15.68 0.70 5.31
CA MET A 399 -14.65 -0.28 4.99
C MET A 399 -15.30 -1.62 4.59
N TYR A 400 -14.69 -2.30 3.64
CA TYR A 400 -15.18 -3.62 3.21
C TYR A 400 -15.03 -4.65 4.34
N PRO A 401 -16.01 -5.53 4.58
CA PRO A 401 -15.91 -6.54 5.64
C PRO A 401 -14.66 -7.41 5.52
N GLY A 402 -13.93 -7.57 6.61
CA GLY A 402 -12.68 -8.34 6.65
C GLY A 402 -11.43 -7.58 6.22
N ILE A 403 -11.56 -6.29 5.87
CA ILE A 403 -10.46 -5.36 5.73
C ILE A 403 -10.22 -4.70 7.09
N PHE A 404 -8.95 -4.61 7.46
CA PHE A 404 -8.57 -4.00 8.74
C PHE A 404 -8.58 -2.46 8.63
N MET A 405 -8.76 -1.83 9.79
CA MET A 405 -8.55 -0.39 9.93
C MET A 405 -7.06 -0.11 10.07
N ILE A 406 -6.56 0.84 9.29
CA ILE A 406 -5.17 1.29 9.44
C ILE A 406 -5.05 2.01 10.77
N PRO A 407 -4.21 1.56 11.71
CA PRO A 407 -4.01 2.24 12.97
C PRO A 407 -3.25 3.54 12.75
N MET A 408 -3.52 4.51 13.61
CA MET A 408 -2.82 5.79 13.59
C MET A 408 -1.97 5.93 14.85
N ALA A 409 -0.74 6.39 14.65
CA ALA A 409 0.22 6.62 15.72
C ALA A 409 0.72 8.07 15.73
N GLN A 410 1.26 8.47 16.87
CA GLN A 410 1.99 9.71 17.06
C GLN A 410 3.44 9.41 17.42
N PHE A 411 4.37 10.08 16.76
CA PHE A 411 5.78 9.99 17.13
C PHE A 411 6.04 10.65 18.48
N GLN A 412 6.68 9.90 19.36
CA GLN A 412 7.10 10.28 20.71
C GLN A 412 8.61 10.53 20.73
N ASN A 413 9.14 10.84 21.92
CA ASN A 413 10.59 10.94 22.12
C ASN A 413 11.30 9.63 21.75
N ASP A 414 12.54 9.73 21.28
CA ASP A 414 13.41 8.60 20.87
C ASP A 414 12.85 7.73 19.72
N GLY A 415 11.97 8.32 18.90
CA GLY A 415 11.36 7.62 17.76
C GLY A 415 10.34 6.56 18.13
N LYS A 416 9.95 6.47 19.41
CA LYS A 416 8.83 5.64 19.84
C LYS A 416 7.53 6.16 19.27
N ILE A 417 6.53 5.30 19.23
CA ILE A 417 5.17 5.68 18.81
C ILE A 417 4.19 5.47 19.95
N SER A 418 3.13 6.27 19.95
CA SER A 418 1.93 6.06 20.76
C SER A 418 0.74 5.88 19.84
N TRP A 419 -0.02 4.82 20.05
CA TRP A 419 -1.21 4.56 19.25
C TRP A 419 -2.33 5.53 19.61
N ILE A 420 -2.91 6.16 18.59
CA ILE A 420 -4.02 7.11 18.71
C ILE A 420 -5.34 6.46 18.31
N ILE A 421 -5.29 5.68 17.22
CA ILE A 421 -6.39 4.87 16.73
C ILE A 421 -5.87 3.44 16.58
N SER A 422 -6.56 2.49 17.20
CA SER A 422 -6.18 1.08 17.16
C SER A 422 -6.49 0.43 15.79
N ASP A 423 -6.05 -0.81 15.62
CA ASP A 423 -6.40 -1.70 14.52
C ASP A 423 -7.91 -1.96 14.36
N LYS A 424 -8.67 -1.76 15.43
CA LYS A 424 -10.15 -1.83 15.43
C LYS A 424 -10.80 -0.49 15.05
N GLY A 425 -9.99 0.51 14.72
CA GLY A 425 -10.47 1.84 14.41
C GLY A 425 -11.07 2.57 15.60
N VAL A 426 -10.68 2.24 16.82
CA VAL A 426 -11.17 2.85 18.06
C VAL A 426 -10.10 3.78 18.62
N PRO A 427 -10.45 5.01 19.07
CA PRO A 427 -9.51 5.87 19.78
C PRO A 427 -8.90 5.19 21.00
N VAL A 428 -7.58 5.33 21.17
CA VAL A 428 -6.83 4.77 22.29
C VAL A 428 -6.80 5.82 23.43
N PRO A 429 -7.37 5.53 24.60
CA PRO A 429 -7.34 6.48 25.72
C PRO A 429 -5.91 6.85 26.11
N GLY A 430 -5.64 8.17 26.21
CA GLY A 430 -4.30 8.67 26.56
C GLY A 430 -3.23 8.50 25.47
N GLY A 431 -3.58 7.98 24.30
CA GLY A 431 -2.63 7.78 23.20
C GLY A 431 -2.07 9.06 22.61
N TYR A 432 -2.88 10.13 22.57
CA TYR A 432 -2.48 11.42 22.03
C TYR A 432 -1.92 12.34 23.12
N THR A 433 -0.79 12.99 22.80
CA THR A 433 -0.20 14.05 23.61
C THR A 433 0.00 15.30 22.73
N PRO A 434 -0.48 16.47 23.14
CA PRO A 434 -0.25 17.72 22.39
C PRO A 434 1.24 17.95 22.11
N PRO A 435 1.64 18.44 20.93
CA PRO A 435 3.04 18.65 20.58
C PRO A 435 3.80 19.54 21.58
N ALA A 436 3.17 20.60 22.11
CA ALA A 436 3.77 21.45 23.15
C ALA A 436 4.15 20.67 24.41
N GLN A 437 3.30 19.73 24.85
CA GLN A 437 3.57 18.89 26.02
C GLN A 437 4.69 17.87 25.77
N LEU A 438 4.78 17.35 24.55
CA LEU A 438 5.87 16.44 24.16
C LEU A 438 7.22 17.14 24.19
N ARG A 439 7.27 18.40 23.72
CA ARG A 439 8.50 19.20 23.74
C ARG A 439 8.91 19.61 25.15
N ALA A 440 7.95 19.91 26.02
CA ALA A 440 8.23 20.25 27.41
C ALA A 440 8.81 19.08 28.24
N LYS A 441 8.70 17.84 27.76
CA LYS A 441 9.24 16.64 28.39
C LYS A 441 10.67 16.29 27.92
N LYS A 442 11.25 17.07 27.00
CA LYS A 442 12.65 16.98 26.60
C LYS A 442 13.53 17.74 27.59
#